data_f4745a309e11022db4cceadff3bf8e40
#
_entry.id   f4745a309e11022db4cceadff3bf8e40
#
_cell.length_a   1.000
_cell.length_b   1.000
_cell.length_c   1.000
_cell.angle_alpha   90.00
_cell.angle_beta   90.00
_cell.angle_gamma   90.00
#
_symmetry.space_group_name_H-M   'P 1'
#
loop_
_entity.id
_entity.type
_entity.pdbx_description
1 polymer ?
#
loop_
_entity_poly.entity_id
_entity_poly.type
_entity_poly.pdbx_seq_one_letter_code
_entity_poly.pdbx_strand_id
1 'polypeptide(L)'
;MYKKPDFEPNRNEMLEILQSNIQPISRVETIPLTTAAGRVWAETICAKNDLPNKPVSGCDGIAVRFADFIKGMPNTYSWTEGKEYCFSNTGVAIAETFDTVIPIEKVELDKEGKIRLLVVPSRCGEYVGAVGSHLKKGEVLIYKGEIITPALMGILLSDGFMNIRVLAKPKVVFIPTGDELVPAGFETPCEKNVESNSLMLKAYIEEYGAEAIIYPIIPDEFKKLQEAIFSAVQIADLVLICAGSSKGSKDFTIDLLESLGKLTVYELGHGPGKHCSLTYFENIPIIGLPGPPNGADLVTTLYVKNTLSLMQMQPVQLPYTLEAIFTNDTNMYGLDFIDYAYVFIKKGQYYVRPVAMQGKTRAELYHAHNARFYIKKQTAFKAGDVINVEMRLPKEYITEEE
;
A
#
# COMPACT_ATOMS: atom_id res chain seq x y z
N MET A 1 -25.76 26.76 22.00
CA MET A 1 -25.74 26.97 20.52
C MET A 1 -24.29 26.93 20.09
N TYR A 2 -23.85 25.85 19.46
CA TYR A 2 -22.47 25.68 18.98
C TYR A 2 -22.14 26.74 17.91
N LYS A 3 -21.00 27.40 18.05
CA LYS A 3 -20.51 28.32 17.04
C LYS A 3 -19.63 27.51 16.08
N LYS A 4 -20.18 27.17 14.91
CA LYS A 4 -19.45 26.47 13.83
C LYS A 4 -18.08 27.14 13.62
N PRO A 5 -16.96 26.39 13.57
CA PRO A 5 -15.67 26.95 13.20
C PRO A 5 -15.76 27.63 11.83
N ASP A 6 -15.14 28.78 11.67
CA ASP A 6 -15.10 29.50 10.40
C ASP A 6 -14.20 28.83 9.35
N PHE A 7 -13.47 27.76 9.74
CA PHE A 7 -12.54 27.04 8.90
C PHE A 7 -13.07 25.67 8.50
N GLU A 8 -13.34 25.50 7.21
CA GLU A 8 -13.66 24.24 6.55
C GLU A 8 -12.48 23.86 5.64
N PRO A 9 -11.60 22.93 6.03
CA PRO A 9 -10.40 22.60 5.26
C PRO A 9 -10.76 21.99 3.90
N ASN A 10 -10.09 22.44 2.86
CA ASN A 10 -10.11 21.77 1.57
C ASN A 10 -9.34 20.43 1.66
N ARG A 11 -9.29 19.69 0.55
CA ARG A 11 -8.64 18.38 0.52
C ARG A 11 -7.18 18.40 0.99
N ASN A 12 -6.39 19.36 0.50
CA ASN A 12 -4.97 19.41 0.81
C ASN A 12 -4.74 19.84 2.27
N GLU A 13 -5.47 20.83 2.73
CA GLU A 13 -5.43 21.29 4.13
C GLU A 13 -5.83 20.18 5.10
N MET A 14 -6.83 19.35 4.75
CA MET A 14 -7.19 18.19 5.59
C MET A 14 -6.06 17.17 5.64
N LEU A 15 -5.37 16.89 4.53
CA LEU A 15 -4.21 15.99 4.52
C LEU A 15 -3.03 16.55 5.33
N GLU A 16 -2.78 17.86 5.29
CA GLU A 16 -1.78 18.51 6.13
C GLU A 16 -2.12 18.44 7.62
N ILE A 17 -3.40 18.60 7.97
CA ILE A 17 -3.90 18.41 9.34
C ILE A 17 -3.62 16.98 9.82
N LEU A 18 -3.95 15.97 9.00
CA LEU A 18 -3.66 14.57 9.34
C LEU A 18 -2.16 14.35 9.52
N GLN A 19 -1.35 14.80 8.57
CA GLN A 19 0.11 14.65 8.61
C GLN A 19 0.75 15.31 9.85
N SER A 20 0.19 16.40 10.32
CA SER A 20 0.69 17.15 11.48
C SER A 20 0.26 16.54 12.82
N ASN A 21 -0.83 15.78 12.86
CA ASN A 21 -1.44 15.34 14.13
C ASN A 21 -1.45 13.81 14.31
N ILE A 22 -1.41 13.01 13.24
CA ILE A 22 -1.41 11.55 13.36
C ILE A 22 -0.03 11.05 13.76
N GLN A 23 0.02 10.23 14.80
CA GLN A 23 1.27 9.64 15.29
C GLN A 23 1.41 8.19 14.81
N PRO A 24 2.63 7.76 14.47
CA PRO A 24 2.89 6.36 14.15
C PRO A 24 2.60 5.42 15.33
N ILE A 25 2.16 4.20 15.01
CA ILE A 25 2.01 3.13 16.00
C ILE A 25 3.37 2.81 16.60
N SER A 26 3.44 2.73 17.92
CA SER A 26 4.66 2.35 18.66
C SER A 26 4.71 0.86 19.00
N ARG A 27 3.58 0.16 18.93
CA ARG A 27 3.50 -1.27 19.26
C ARG A 27 4.21 -2.09 18.20
N VAL A 28 5.01 -3.07 18.66
CA VAL A 28 5.79 -3.98 17.81
C VAL A 28 5.37 -5.41 18.12
N GLU A 29 5.29 -6.23 17.09
CA GLU A 29 5.06 -7.66 17.21
C GLU A 29 6.13 -8.47 16.45
N THR A 30 6.36 -9.69 16.89
CA THR A 30 7.24 -10.63 16.20
C THR A 30 6.40 -11.62 15.43
N ILE A 31 6.63 -11.72 14.13
CA ILE A 31 5.89 -12.61 13.24
C ILE A 31 6.83 -13.53 12.45
N PRO A 32 6.35 -14.69 11.98
CA PRO A 32 7.09 -15.49 11.02
C PRO A 32 7.35 -14.73 9.72
N LEU A 33 8.54 -14.88 9.16
CA LEU A 33 8.91 -14.24 7.89
C LEU A 33 7.93 -14.59 6.76
N THR A 34 7.36 -15.79 6.78
CA THR A 34 6.38 -16.27 5.78
C THR A 34 5.08 -15.45 5.71
N THR A 35 4.78 -14.67 6.74
CA THR A 35 3.58 -13.81 6.82
C THR A 35 3.92 -12.32 6.76
N ALA A 36 5.14 -11.97 6.33
CA ALA A 36 5.68 -10.63 6.47
C ALA A 36 5.39 -9.69 5.30
N ALA A 37 4.98 -10.20 4.14
CA ALA A 37 4.73 -9.38 2.96
C ALA A 37 3.74 -8.24 3.27
N GLY A 38 4.10 -7.01 2.87
CA GLY A 38 3.28 -5.82 3.10
C GLY A 38 3.30 -5.26 4.53
N ARG A 39 3.98 -5.94 5.48
CA ARG A 39 4.14 -5.42 6.84
C ARG A 39 5.24 -4.36 6.88
N VAL A 40 5.15 -3.48 7.87
CA VAL A 40 6.11 -2.38 8.06
C VAL A 40 7.15 -2.79 9.09
N TRP A 41 8.42 -2.59 8.77
CA TRP A 41 9.53 -2.98 9.62
C TRP A 41 9.69 -2.07 10.85
N ALA A 42 9.89 -2.67 12.02
CA ALA A 42 9.94 -1.93 13.29
C ALA A 42 11.32 -1.35 13.64
N GLU A 43 12.40 -1.85 13.03
CA GLU A 43 13.79 -1.47 13.36
C GLU A 43 14.70 -1.59 12.12
N THR A 44 15.81 -0.82 12.08
CA THR A 44 16.82 -0.99 11.02
C THR A 44 17.60 -2.26 11.25
N ILE A 45 17.75 -3.10 10.21
CA ILE A 45 18.43 -4.40 10.28
C ILE A 45 19.57 -4.44 9.29
N CYS A 46 20.68 -5.03 9.75
CA CYS A 46 21.84 -5.30 8.94
C CYS A 46 22.03 -6.81 8.72
N ALA A 47 22.68 -7.16 7.62
CA ALA A 47 23.04 -8.52 7.28
C ALA A 47 23.91 -9.17 8.36
N LYS A 48 23.58 -10.41 8.69
CA LYS A 48 24.31 -11.21 9.68
C LYS A 48 25.55 -11.87 9.10
N ASN A 49 25.50 -12.21 7.82
CA ASN A 49 26.48 -13.02 7.13
C ASN A 49 26.92 -12.39 5.82
N ASP A 50 28.12 -12.78 5.36
CA ASP A 50 28.49 -12.63 3.96
C ASP A 50 27.82 -13.73 3.14
N LEU A 51 27.18 -13.36 2.02
CA LEU A 51 26.59 -14.32 1.09
C LEU A 51 27.14 -14.09 -0.33
N PRO A 52 27.60 -15.13 -1.01
CA PRO A 52 27.91 -16.45 -0.45
C PRO A 52 29.03 -16.36 0.60
N ASN A 53 29.03 -17.29 1.54
CA ASN A 53 30.06 -17.35 2.61
C ASN A 53 31.36 -18.06 2.20
N LYS A 54 31.41 -18.61 0.98
CA LYS A 54 32.56 -19.19 0.28
C LYS A 54 32.53 -18.79 -1.17
N PRO A 55 33.67 -18.81 -1.89
CA PRO A 55 33.64 -18.63 -3.35
C PRO A 55 32.74 -19.68 -4.02
N VAL A 56 31.90 -19.24 -4.96
CA VAL A 56 30.93 -20.09 -5.66
C VAL A 56 31.16 -20.05 -7.15
N SER A 57 30.75 -21.10 -7.87
CA SER A 57 30.74 -21.11 -9.31
C SER A 57 29.69 -20.12 -9.85
N GLY A 58 30.09 -19.27 -10.80
CA GLY A 58 29.21 -18.31 -11.48
C GLY A 58 28.45 -18.92 -12.67
N CYS A 59 28.80 -20.14 -13.09
CA CYS A 59 28.14 -20.89 -14.16
C CYS A 59 28.30 -22.38 -13.95
N ASP A 60 27.55 -23.18 -14.66
CA ASP A 60 27.79 -24.62 -14.77
C ASP A 60 29.09 -24.83 -15.56
N GLY A 61 29.98 -25.69 -15.03
CA GLY A 61 31.30 -25.85 -15.62
C GLY A 61 32.26 -26.71 -14.81
N ILE A 62 33.53 -26.46 -14.96
CA ILE A 62 34.58 -27.08 -14.17
C ILE A 62 35.38 -26.02 -13.41
N ALA A 63 35.59 -26.22 -12.14
CA ALA A 63 36.53 -25.45 -11.31
C ALA A 63 37.96 -25.97 -11.52
N VAL A 64 38.89 -25.03 -11.72
CA VAL A 64 40.31 -25.31 -12.03
C VAL A 64 41.21 -24.31 -11.30
N ARG A 65 42.51 -24.54 -11.29
CA ARG A 65 43.52 -23.58 -10.81
C ARG A 65 43.98 -22.71 -11.98
N PHE A 66 43.85 -21.41 -11.91
CA PHE A 66 44.37 -20.49 -12.95
C PHE A 66 45.88 -20.67 -13.19
N ALA A 67 46.63 -21.03 -12.16
CA ALA A 67 48.08 -21.29 -12.25
C ALA A 67 48.44 -22.34 -13.28
N ASP A 68 47.58 -23.31 -13.56
CA ASP A 68 47.83 -24.38 -14.51
C ASP A 68 47.77 -23.85 -15.97
N PHE A 69 47.27 -22.63 -16.18
CA PHE A 69 47.07 -21.98 -17.50
C PHE A 69 48.10 -20.88 -17.83
N ILE A 70 48.99 -20.53 -16.90
CA ILE A 70 49.97 -19.43 -17.09
C ILE A 70 50.84 -19.62 -18.33
N LYS A 71 51.14 -20.86 -18.72
CA LYS A 71 51.94 -21.22 -19.87
C LYS A 71 51.10 -21.52 -21.12
N GLY A 72 49.80 -21.18 -21.11
CA GLY A 72 48.82 -21.50 -22.14
C GLY A 72 47.99 -22.74 -21.82
N MET A 73 47.41 -23.36 -22.85
CA MET A 73 46.54 -24.54 -22.70
C MET A 73 47.31 -25.72 -22.14
N PRO A 74 46.94 -26.27 -20.95
CA PRO A 74 47.61 -27.46 -20.40
C PRO A 74 47.18 -28.73 -21.17
N ASN A 75 48.00 -29.77 -21.02
CA ASN A 75 47.60 -31.10 -21.46
C ASN A 75 46.64 -31.72 -20.43
N THR A 76 45.35 -31.76 -20.75
CA THR A 76 44.29 -32.25 -19.84
C THR A 76 44.10 -33.78 -19.89
N TYR A 77 44.81 -34.49 -20.75
CA TYR A 77 44.63 -35.96 -20.89
C TYR A 77 44.92 -36.75 -19.62
N SER A 78 45.87 -36.26 -18.78
CA SER A 78 46.19 -36.86 -17.48
C SER A 78 45.41 -36.31 -16.30
N TRP A 79 44.50 -35.37 -16.54
CA TRP A 79 43.72 -34.72 -15.47
C TRP A 79 42.72 -35.70 -14.87
N THR A 80 42.56 -35.59 -13.56
CA THR A 80 41.66 -36.42 -12.74
C THR A 80 40.73 -35.54 -11.98
N GLU A 81 39.45 -35.87 -12.00
CA GLU A 81 38.43 -35.16 -11.22
C GLU A 81 38.76 -35.23 -9.73
N GLY A 82 38.53 -34.12 -9.01
CA GLY A 82 38.84 -33.95 -7.60
C GLY A 82 40.30 -33.57 -7.32
N LYS A 83 41.20 -33.55 -8.37
CA LYS A 83 42.59 -33.23 -8.22
C LYS A 83 43.01 -32.02 -9.06
N GLU A 84 42.90 -32.11 -10.39
CA GLU A 84 43.20 -31.03 -11.31
C GLU A 84 41.98 -30.19 -11.67
N TYR A 85 40.76 -30.77 -11.61
CA TYR A 85 39.52 -30.10 -11.84
C TYR A 85 38.38 -30.71 -10.98
N CYS A 86 37.26 -30.01 -10.87
CA CYS A 86 36.03 -30.52 -10.29
C CYS A 86 34.83 -29.95 -11.05
N PHE A 87 33.84 -30.78 -11.37
CA PHE A 87 32.58 -30.26 -11.89
C PHE A 87 31.90 -29.39 -10.85
N SER A 88 31.34 -28.30 -11.29
CA SER A 88 30.65 -27.32 -10.42
C SER A 88 29.45 -26.75 -11.13
N ASN A 89 28.36 -26.60 -10.39
CA ASN A 89 27.14 -25.96 -10.87
C ASN A 89 27.03 -24.53 -10.36
N THR A 90 26.28 -23.70 -11.05
CA THR A 90 26.02 -22.32 -10.68
C THR A 90 25.59 -22.19 -9.22
N GLY A 91 26.22 -21.30 -8.47
CA GLY A 91 25.95 -21.05 -7.05
C GLY A 91 26.50 -22.08 -6.07
N VAL A 92 27.12 -23.16 -6.52
CA VAL A 92 27.75 -24.16 -5.67
C VAL A 92 29.15 -23.70 -5.26
N ALA A 93 29.49 -23.87 -3.99
CA ALA A 93 30.81 -23.55 -3.46
C ALA A 93 31.90 -24.37 -4.18
N ILE A 94 32.94 -23.70 -4.66
CA ILE A 94 34.12 -24.36 -5.23
C ILE A 94 35.10 -24.75 -4.09
N ALA A 95 35.80 -25.85 -4.29
CA ALA A 95 36.82 -26.26 -3.31
C ALA A 95 37.96 -25.24 -3.25
N GLU A 96 38.54 -25.04 -2.07
CA GLU A 96 39.60 -24.04 -1.80
C GLU A 96 40.85 -24.20 -2.67
N THR A 97 41.02 -25.38 -3.26
CA THR A 97 42.12 -25.70 -4.20
C THR A 97 41.94 -25.08 -5.58
N PHE A 98 40.77 -24.64 -5.89
CA PHE A 98 40.41 -24.05 -7.22
C PHE A 98 40.03 -22.57 -7.07
N ASP A 99 40.32 -21.80 -8.09
CA ASP A 99 40.13 -20.34 -8.08
C ASP A 99 39.50 -19.77 -9.35
N THR A 100 39.18 -20.62 -10.32
CA THR A 100 38.70 -20.22 -11.65
C THR A 100 37.71 -21.26 -12.15
N VAL A 101 36.67 -20.85 -12.87
CA VAL A 101 35.69 -21.75 -13.49
C VAL A 101 35.73 -21.61 -15.01
N ILE A 102 35.67 -22.71 -15.72
CA ILE A 102 35.50 -22.78 -17.17
C ILE A 102 34.06 -23.23 -17.43
N PRO A 103 33.26 -22.45 -18.21
CA PRO A 103 31.88 -22.82 -18.52
C PRO A 103 31.79 -24.17 -19.24
N ILE A 104 30.73 -24.93 -18.96
CA ILE A 104 30.55 -26.30 -19.48
C ILE A 104 30.53 -26.34 -21.03
N GLU A 105 30.06 -25.28 -21.66
CA GLU A 105 30.04 -25.15 -23.11
C GLU A 105 31.46 -25.06 -23.75
N LYS A 106 32.47 -24.88 -22.90
CA LYS A 106 33.89 -24.84 -23.27
C LYS A 106 34.63 -26.09 -22.83
N VAL A 107 33.92 -27.13 -22.44
CA VAL A 107 34.46 -28.43 -21.98
C VAL A 107 33.88 -29.53 -22.87
N GLU A 108 34.74 -30.29 -23.53
CA GLU A 108 34.36 -31.49 -24.27
C GLU A 108 34.84 -32.72 -23.49
N LEU A 109 34.07 -33.81 -23.60
CA LEU A 109 34.49 -35.14 -23.15
C LEU A 109 34.79 -35.98 -24.37
N ASP A 110 35.94 -36.63 -24.40
CA ASP A 110 36.25 -37.60 -25.42
C ASP A 110 35.56 -38.96 -25.18
N LYS A 111 35.77 -39.92 -26.07
CA LYS A 111 35.16 -41.27 -25.98
C LYS A 111 35.59 -42.07 -24.72
N GLU A 112 36.69 -41.65 -24.11
CA GLU A 112 37.28 -42.27 -22.94
C GLU A 112 36.88 -41.51 -21.65
N GLY A 113 36.05 -40.46 -21.77
CA GLY A 113 35.62 -39.61 -20.68
C GLY A 113 36.67 -38.61 -20.21
N LYS A 114 37.74 -38.38 -21.02
CA LYS A 114 38.74 -37.36 -20.70
C LYS A 114 38.26 -35.98 -21.13
N ILE A 115 38.58 -34.97 -20.31
CA ILE A 115 38.21 -33.60 -20.64
C ILE A 115 39.17 -32.98 -21.64
N ARG A 116 38.59 -32.22 -22.57
CA ARG A 116 39.27 -31.33 -23.49
C ARG A 116 38.73 -29.93 -23.32
N LEU A 117 39.64 -28.98 -23.10
CA LEU A 117 39.23 -27.58 -22.93
C LEU A 117 39.33 -26.85 -24.28
N LEU A 118 38.33 -26.00 -24.55
CA LEU A 118 38.25 -25.19 -25.76
C LEU A 118 38.74 -23.75 -25.54
N VAL A 119 39.01 -23.37 -24.29
CA VAL A 119 39.40 -22.00 -23.93
C VAL A 119 40.42 -22.01 -22.80
N VAL A 120 41.32 -21.02 -22.80
CA VAL A 120 42.19 -20.69 -21.65
C VAL A 120 41.53 -19.56 -20.89
N PRO A 121 41.35 -19.67 -19.57
CA PRO A 121 40.82 -18.58 -18.75
C PRO A 121 41.68 -17.31 -18.90
N SER A 122 41.07 -16.16 -18.97
CA SER A 122 41.75 -14.88 -19.20
C SER A 122 42.36 -14.29 -17.92
N ARG A 123 41.82 -14.67 -16.75
CA ARG A 123 42.23 -14.16 -15.43
C ARG A 123 41.89 -15.14 -14.32
N CYS A 124 42.62 -15.04 -13.22
CA CYS A 124 42.26 -15.70 -11.99
C CYS A 124 40.90 -15.16 -11.48
N GLY A 125 40.06 -16.04 -10.96
CA GLY A 125 38.70 -15.70 -10.49
C GLY A 125 37.66 -15.52 -11.62
N GLU A 126 38.00 -15.90 -12.86
CA GLU A 126 37.01 -15.86 -13.95
C GLU A 126 35.84 -16.81 -13.65
N TYR A 127 34.59 -16.33 -13.79
CA TYR A 127 33.35 -17.03 -13.43
C TYR A 127 33.29 -17.53 -11.98
N VAL A 128 33.99 -16.89 -11.06
CA VAL A 128 33.87 -17.16 -9.61
C VAL A 128 33.19 -16.01 -8.91
N GLY A 129 32.08 -16.30 -8.25
CA GLY A 129 31.41 -15.38 -7.33
C GLY A 129 32.20 -15.29 -6.02
N ALA A 130 32.66 -14.08 -5.70
CA ALA A 130 33.42 -13.83 -4.48
C ALA A 130 32.54 -13.92 -3.21
N VAL A 131 33.18 -14.20 -2.08
CA VAL A 131 32.54 -14.11 -0.75
C VAL A 131 31.92 -12.71 -0.57
N GLY A 132 30.68 -12.66 -0.11
CA GLY A 132 29.95 -11.40 0.10
C GLY A 132 29.52 -10.67 -1.18
N SER A 133 29.60 -11.33 -2.37
CA SER A 133 29.21 -10.68 -3.63
C SER A 133 27.70 -10.44 -3.75
N HIS A 134 26.87 -11.18 -3.02
CA HIS A 134 25.41 -11.00 -3.00
C HIS A 134 24.96 -10.18 -1.79
N LEU A 135 25.63 -10.32 -0.66
CA LEU A 135 25.31 -9.66 0.59
C LEU A 135 26.58 -9.59 1.45
N LYS A 136 26.87 -8.43 2.01
CA LYS A 136 28.00 -8.25 2.94
C LYS A 136 27.50 -8.13 4.36
N LYS A 137 28.15 -8.85 5.27
CA LYS A 137 27.89 -8.72 6.70
C LYS A 137 27.96 -7.26 7.14
N GLY A 138 26.93 -6.81 7.86
CA GLY A 138 26.80 -5.43 8.34
C GLY A 138 26.17 -4.46 7.32
N GLU A 139 25.92 -4.89 6.08
CA GLU A 139 25.16 -4.10 5.11
C GLU A 139 23.71 -3.92 5.58
N VAL A 140 23.15 -2.73 5.41
CA VAL A 140 21.75 -2.47 5.79
C VAL A 140 20.84 -3.17 4.80
N LEU A 141 19.98 -4.06 5.32
CA LEU A 141 18.98 -4.79 4.53
C LEU A 141 17.68 -4.01 4.38
N ILE A 142 17.28 -3.35 5.45
CA ILE A 142 16.03 -2.58 5.50
C ILE A 142 16.10 -1.54 6.61
N TYR A 143 15.53 -0.39 6.37
CA TYR A 143 15.37 0.66 7.36
C TYR A 143 14.03 0.56 8.10
N LYS A 144 14.01 1.04 9.34
CA LYS A 144 12.77 1.19 10.10
C LYS A 144 11.75 2.00 9.30
N GLY A 145 10.52 1.51 9.25
CA GLY A 145 9.41 2.17 8.53
C GLY A 145 9.24 1.72 7.07
N GLU A 146 10.18 0.95 6.52
CA GLU A 146 10.01 0.42 5.16
C GLU A 146 9.05 -0.76 5.11
N ILE A 147 8.40 -0.93 3.97
CA ILE A 147 7.49 -2.06 3.70
C ILE A 147 8.29 -3.28 3.25
N ILE A 148 7.97 -4.43 3.84
CA ILE A 148 8.58 -5.71 3.47
C ILE A 148 8.00 -6.19 2.15
N THR A 149 8.86 -6.25 1.13
CA THR A 149 8.50 -6.79 -0.19
C THR A 149 8.78 -8.29 -0.27
N PRO A 150 8.12 -9.04 -1.18
CA PRO A 150 8.44 -10.45 -1.42
C PRO A 150 9.91 -10.69 -1.78
N ALA A 151 10.54 -9.82 -2.55
CA ALA A 151 11.95 -9.91 -2.91
C ALA A 151 12.86 -9.82 -1.66
N LEU A 152 12.56 -8.88 -0.77
CA LEU A 152 13.30 -8.72 0.48
C LEU A 152 13.14 -9.94 1.40
N MET A 153 11.97 -10.57 1.43
CA MET A 153 11.78 -11.81 2.20
C MET A 153 12.74 -12.91 1.77
N GLY A 154 13.02 -13.04 0.45
CA GLY A 154 14.02 -13.97 -0.07
C GLY A 154 15.43 -13.68 0.45
N ILE A 155 15.83 -12.42 0.46
CA ILE A 155 17.13 -11.96 0.98
C ILE A 155 17.24 -12.25 2.48
N LEU A 156 16.22 -11.88 3.26
CA LEU A 156 16.18 -12.11 4.70
C LEU A 156 16.24 -13.61 5.05
N LEU A 157 15.52 -14.43 4.30
CA LEU A 157 15.55 -15.89 4.49
C LEU A 157 16.94 -16.45 4.22
N SER A 158 17.61 -15.99 3.16
CA SER A 158 18.97 -16.41 2.81
C SER A 158 19.99 -16.04 3.88
N ASP A 159 19.77 -14.91 4.58
CA ASP A 159 20.58 -14.48 5.72
C ASP A 159 20.16 -15.11 7.07
N GLY A 160 19.21 -16.05 7.04
CA GLY A 160 18.78 -16.85 8.20
C GLY A 160 17.77 -16.19 9.13
N PHE A 161 17.01 -15.19 8.64
CA PHE A 161 15.87 -14.65 9.38
C PHE A 161 14.64 -15.54 9.22
N MET A 162 14.14 -16.10 10.32
CA MET A 162 12.92 -16.91 10.35
C MET A 162 11.74 -16.14 10.93
N ASN A 163 12.00 -15.24 11.88
CA ASN A 163 11.06 -14.35 12.51
C ASN A 163 11.60 -12.93 12.47
N ILE A 164 10.69 -11.97 12.39
CA ILE A 164 11.00 -10.56 12.25
C ILE A 164 10.13 -9.69 13.13
N ARG A 165 10.63 -8.51 13.48
CA ARG A 165 9.88 -7.52 14.26
C ARG A 165 9.29 -6.48 13.35
N VAL A 166 7.97 -6.34 13.41
CA VAL A 166 7.17 -5.43 12.58
C VAL A 166 6.33 -4.51 13.45
N LEU A 167 5.92 -3.37 12.91
CA LEU A 167 4.88 -2.57 13.56
C LEU A 167 3.60 -3.40 13.64
N ALA A 168 2.93 -3.37 14.79
CA ALA A 168 1.61 -3.99 14.91
C ALA A 168 0.63 -3.32 13.93
N LYS A 169 -0.37 -4.07 13.47
CA LYS A 169 -1.44 -3.47 12.65
C LYS A 169 -2.22 -2.45 13.47
N PRO A 170 -2.55 -1.27 12.89
CA PRO A 170 -3.49 -0.36 13.50
C PRO A 170 -4.84 -1.04 13.73
N LYS A 171 -5.44 -0.84 14.91
CA LYS A 171 -6.78 -1.31 15.22
C LYS A 171 -7.78 -0.21 14.96
N VAL A 172 -8.75 -0.47 14.11
CA VAL A 172 -9.79 0.49 13.72
C VAL A 172 -11.14 -0.03 14.18
N VAL A 173 -11.79 0.71 15.06
CA VAL A 173 -13.17 0.43 15.44
C VAL A 173 -14.10 1.28 14.58
N PHE A 174 -15.08 0.65 13.94
CA PHE A 174 -16.18 1.36 13.28
C PHE A 174 -17.48 1.20 14.06
N ILE A 175 -18.13 2.33 14.34
CA ILE A 175 -19.39 2.43 15.08
C ILE A 175 -20.48 2.91 14.10
N PRO A 176 -21.29 2.00 13.54
CA PRO A 176 -22.45 2.39 12.74
C PRO A 176 -23.55 2.97 13.66
N THR A 177 -24.11 4.12 13.30
CA THR A 177 -25.18 4.78 14.07
C THR A 177 -26.36 5.12 13.18
N GLY A 178 -27.56 5.07 13.71
CA GLY A 178 -28.79 5.48 13.05
C GLY A 178 -29.98 4.60 13.44
N ASP A 179 -31.05 5.26 13.87
CA ASP A 179 -32.33 4.58 14.16
C ASP A 179 -32.97 4.00 12.89
N GLU A 180 -32.59 4.52 11.72
CA GLU A 180 -33.07 4.06 10.41
C GLU A 180 -32.37 2.80 9.91
N LEU A 181 -31.29 2.36 10.56
CA LEU A 181 -30.47 1.25 10.08
C LEU A 181 -30.94 -0.10 10.60
N VAL A 182 -30.80 -1.12 9.74
CA VAL A 182 -31.00 -2.53 10.10
C VAL A 182 -29.83 -3.38 9.58
N PRO A 183 -29.50 -4.49 10.25
CA PRO A 183 -28.48 -5.42 9.77
C PRO A 183 -28.86 -6.03 8.42
N ALA A 184 -27.85 -6.39 7.60
CA ALA A 184 -28.05 -7.13 6.37
C ALA A 184 -28.60 -8.55 6.65
N GLY A 185 -29.36 -9.10 5.67
CA GLY A 185 -29.89 -10.47 5.75
C GLY A 185 -31.27 -10.62 6.38
N PHE A 186 -31.88 -9.52 6.82
CA PHE A 186 -33.26 -9.47 7.30
C PHE A 186 -34.17 -8.75 6.30
N GLU A 187 -35.50 -9.01 6.38
CA GLU A 187 -36.44 -8.16 5.66
C GLU A 187 -36.28 -6.70 6.07
N THR A 188 -36.11 -5.84 5.09
CA THR A 188 -35.94 -4.41 5.36
C THR A 188 -37.32 -3.75 5.46
N PRO A 189 -37.74 -3.26 6.64
CA PRO A 189 -38.97 -2.50 6.74
C PRO A 189 -38.95 -1.27 5.84
N CYS A 190 -40.13 -0.83 5.42
CA CYS A 190 -40.29 0.25 4.40
C CYS A 190 -39.56 1.56 4.75
N GLU A 191 -39.37 1.83 6.05
CA GLU A 191 -38.74 3.07 6.54
C GLU A 191 -37.30 2.86 7.03
N LYS A 192 -36.70 1.71 6.75
CA LYS A 192 -35.36 1.36 7.20
C LYS A 192 -34.41 1.16 6.03
N ASN A 193 -33.12 1.30 6.30
CA ASN A 193 -32.04 1.05 5.35
C ASN A 193 -31.14 -0.06 5.87
N VAL A 194 -30.66 -0.92 4.97
CA VAL A 194 -29.64 -1.90 5.31
C VAL A 194 -28.31 -1.17 5.58
N GLU A 195 -27.72 -1.42 6.73
CA GLU A 195 -26.38 -0.95 7.05
C GLU A 195 -25.35 -1.65 6.13
N SER A 196 -24.74 -0.90 5.23
CA SER A 196 -23.81 -1.41 4.22
C SER A 196 -22.40 -0.84 4.34
N ASN A 197 -22.23 0.24 5.11
CA ASN A 197 -20.92 0.89 5.27
C ASN A 197 -19.94 0.00 6.02
N SER A 198 -20.41 -0.77 7.01
CA SER A 198 -19.55 -1.69 7.78
C SER A 198 -18.78 -2.66 6.92
N LEU A 199 -19.45 -3.29 5.94
CA LEU A 199 -18.79 -4.24 5.05
C LEU A 199 -17.75 -3.56 4.16
N MET A 200 -18.13 -2.42 3.58
CA MET A 200 -17.25 -1.63 2.73
C MET A 200 -16.02 -1.13 3.51
N LEU A 201 -16.23 -0.55 4.68
CA LEU A 201 -15.16 -0.02 5.53
C LEU A 201 -14.23 -1.13 6.02
N LYS A 202 -14.78 -2.27 6.45
CA LYS A 202 -13.99 -3.43 6.85
C LYS A 202 -13.04 -3.85 5.74
N ALA A 203 -13.55 -3.99 4.51
CA ALA A 203 -12.73 -4.38 3.36
C ALA A 203 -11.60 -3.38 3.09
N TYR A 204 -11.88 -2.07 3.10
CA TYR A 204 -10.85 -1.03 2.94
C TYR A 204 -9.83 -1.01 4.07
N ILE A 205 -10.28 -1.11 5.33
CA ILE A 205 -9.38 -1.11 6.49
C ILE A 205 -8.39 -2.27 6.41
N GLU A 206 -8.89 -3.47 6.07
CA GLU A 206 -8.06 -4.67 5.92
C GLU A 206 -7.11 -4.57 4.70
N GLU A 207 -7.58 -4.01 3.57
CA GLU A 207 -6.75 -3.72 2.38
C GLU A 207 -5.62 -2.73 2.71
N TYR A 208 -5.88 -1.73 3.57
CA TYR A 208 -4.88 -0.75 4.01
C TYR A 208 -3.97 -1.25 5.13
N GLY A 209 -4.01 -2.56 5.42
CA GLY A 209 -3.09 -3.21 6.35
C GLY A 209 -3.43 -3.04 7.83
N ALA A 210 -4.65 -2.65 8.16
CA ALA A 210 -5.14 -2.49 9.52
C ALA A 210 -6.08 -3.64 9.95
N GLU A 211 -6.47 -3.68 11.22
CA GLU A 211 -7.44 -4.62 11.79
C GLU A 211 -8.78 -3.91 11.99
N ALA A 212 -9.85 -4.41 11.38
CA ALA A 212 -11.19 -3.84 11.50
C ALA A 212 -12.00 -4.51 12.60
N ILE A 213 -12.57 -3.71 13.50
CA ILE A 213 -13.48 -4.12 14.55
C ILE A 213 -14.80 -3.39 14.33
N ILE A 214 -15.85 -4.14 13.98
CA ILE A 214 -17.16 -3.56 13.67
C ILE A 214 -18.06 -3.71 14.90
N TYR A 215 -18.58 -2.61 15.38
CA TYR A 215 -19.55 -2.59 16.45
C TYR A 215 -20.97 -2.88 15.93
N PRO A 216 -21.90 -3.32 16.79
CA PRO A 216 -23.32 -3.37 16.43
C PRO A 216 -23.85 -1.96 16.12
N ILE A 217 -24.96 -1.88 15.39
CA ILE A 217 -25.62 -0.60 15.12
C ILE A 217 -26.04 0.04 16.45
N ILE A 218 -25.56 1.26 16.69
CA ILE A 218 -25.89 2.03 17.90
C ILE A 218 -27.06 2.96 17.56
N PRO A 219 -28.13 2.95 18.36
CA PRO A 219 -29.25 3.88 18.18
C PRO A 219 -28.82 5.33 18.45
N ASP A 220 -29.58 6.29 17.89
CA ASP A 220 -29.33 7.73 18.04
C ASP A 220 -29.64 8.23 19.45
N GLU A 221 -29.03 7.63 20.46
CA GLU A 221 -29.12 7.96 21.88
C GLU A 221 -27.75 8.42 22.40
N PHE A 222 -27.68 9.66 22.90
CA PHE A 222 -26.42 10.29 23.36
C PHE A 222 -25.60 9.38 24.28
N LYS A 223 -26.23 8.78 25.31
CA LYS A 223 -25.55 7.94 26.31
C LYS A 223 -24.96 6.66 25.67
N LYS A 224 -25.76 5.97 24.85
CA LYS A 224 -25.31 4.74 24.19
C LYS A 224 -24.16 5.01 23.24
N LEU A 225 -24.22 6.12 22.49
CA LEU A 225 -23.15 6.53 21.60
C LEU A 225 -21.89 6.91 22.39
N GLN A 226 -22.03 7.64 23.49
CA GLN A 226 -20.95 7.98 24.40
C GLN A 226 -20.25 6.71 24.96
N GLU A 227 -21.05 5.76 25.48
CA GLU A 227 -20.54 4.47 25.99
C GLU A 227 -19.79 3.68 24.89
N ALA A 228 -20.34 3.64 23.68
CA ALA A 228 -19.70 2.97 22.55
C ALA A 228 -18.36 3.62 22.19
N ILE A 229 -18.27 4.95 22.13
CA ILE A 229 -17.03 5.68 21.86
C ILE A 229 -16.01 5.43 22.99
N PHE A 230 -16.41 5.53 24.26
CA PHE A 230 -15.51 5.26 25.39
C PHE A 230 -14.97 3.82 25.37
N SER A 231 -15.80 2.85 25.01
CA SER A 231 -15.36 1.46 24.83
C SER A 231 -14.39 1.32 23.67
N ALA A 232 -14.68 1.98 22.54
CA ALA A 232 -13.87 1.91 21.32
C ALA A 232 -12.46 2.48 21.52
N VAL A 233 -12.33 3.64 22.14
CA VAL A 233 -11.02 4.30 22.35
C VAL A 233 -10.09 3.54 23.29
N GLN A 234 -10.60 2.60 24.10
CA GLN A 234 -9.77 1.75 24.95
C GLN A 234 -9.00 0.67 24.17
N ILE A 235 -9.48 0.32 22.98
CA ILE A 235 -8.96 -0.81 22.20
C ILE A 235 -8.46 -0.42 20.81
N ALA A 236 -8.87 0.76 20.31
CA ALA A 236 -8.59 1.24 18.97
C ALA A 236 -7.41 2.20 18.92
N ASP A 237 -6.76 2.26 17.76
CA ASP A 237 -5.84 3.32 17.38
C ASP A 237 -6.55 4.41 16.57
N LEU A 238 -7.67 4.05 15.93
CA LEU A 238 -8.54 4.94 15.17
C LEU A 238 -10.00 4.52 15.40
N VAL A 239 -10.86 5.47 15.68
CA VAL A 239 -12.31 5.24 15.74
C VAL A 239 -12.95 5.91 14.51
N LEU A 240 -13.79 5.17 13.81
CA LEU A 240 -14.67 5.67 12.76
C LEU A 240 -16.09 5.62 13.27
N ILE A 241 -16.83 6.70 13.07
CA ILE A 241 -18.23 6.78 13.45
C ILE A 241 -19.06 7.26 12.27
N CYS A 242 -20.18 6.61 11.99
CA CYS A 242 -21.12 7.13 11.01
C CYS A 242 -21.88 8.30 11.65
N ALA A 243 -21.45 9.52 11.37
CA ALA A 243 -22.11 10.73 11.86
C ALA A 243 -23.33 11.02 11.00
N GLY A 244 -24.52 10.98 11.57
CA GLY A 244 -25.73 11.44 10.93
C GLY A 244 -25.64 12.94 10.68
N SER A 245 -25.55 13.34 9.43
CA SER A 245 -25.38 14.74 9.00
C SER A 245 -26.70 15.41 8.69
N SER A 246 -27.77 15.06 9.34
CA SER A 246 -28.99 15.74 9.01
C SER A 246 -29.18 16.98 9.90
N LYS A 247 -29.54 18.09 9.28
CA LYS A 247 -30.12 19.27 9.94
C LYS A 247 -31.40 18.93 10.73
N GLY A 248 -31.57 17.65 11.09
CA GLY A 248 -32.59 17.14 11.98
C GLY A 248 -32.27 17.46 13.43
N SER A 249 -33.28 17.58 14.26
CA SER A 249 -33.25 17.94 15.69
C SER A 249 -32.45 16.98 16.61
N LYS A 250 -31.59 16.09 16.08
CA LYS A 250 -30.90 15.05 16.82
C LYS A 250 -29.43 14.84 16.38
N ASP A 251 -28.74 15.87 15.89
CA ASP A 251 -27.29 15.73 15.61
C ASP A 251 -26.48 15.81 16.90
N PHE A 252 -26.62 14.76 17.73
CA PHE A 252 -25.88 14.64 18.99
C PHE A 252 -24.40 14.27 18.75
N THR A 253 -24.05 13.82 17.56
CA THR A 253 -22.71 13.26 17.31
C THR A 253 -21.65 14.34 17.44
N ILE A 254 -21.88 15.50 16.87
CA ILE A 254 -20.91 16.61 16.95
C ILE A 254 -20.82 17.18 18.37
N ASP A 255 -21.97 17.42 19.02
CA ASP A 255 -21.99 17.89 20.41
C ASP A 255 -21.28 16.89 21.34
N LEU A 256 -21.45 15.59 21.06
CA LEU A 256 -20.77 14.54 21.80
C LEU A 256 -19.27 14.56 21.53
N LEU A 257 -18.84 14.58 20.27
CA LEU A 257 -17.42 14.59 19.91
C LEU A 257 -16.70 15.84 20.47
N GLU A 258 -17.37 16.98 20.49
CA GLU A 258 -16.85 18.20 21.11
C GLU A 258 -16.74 18.07 22.64
N SER A 259 -17.71 17.42 23.29
CA SER A 259 -17.68 17.18 24.72
C SER A 259 -16.61 16.16 25.15
N LEU A 260 -16.22 15.27 24.26
CA LEU A 260 -15.26 14.20 24.53
C LEU A 260 -13.82 14.62 24.33
N GLY A 261 -13.55 15.58 23.44
CA GLY A 261 -12.19 15.91 23.10
C GLY A 261 -11.99 17.18 22.28
N LYS A 262 -10.82 17.29 21.63
CA LYS A 262 -10.49 18.42 20.79
C LYS A 262 -11.07 18.20 19.38
N LEU A 263 -12.20 18.85 19.09
CA LEU A 263 -12.72 18.93 17.72
C LEU A 263 -11.77 19.77 16.87
N THR A 264 -11.09 19.13 15.91
CA THR A 264 -10.10 19.77 15.03
C THR A 264 -10.71 20.19 13.71
N VAL A 265 -11.59 19.34 13.15
CA VAL A 265 -12.33 19.61 11.92
C VAL A 265 -13.79 19.29 12.15
N TYR A 266 -14.67 20.25 11.88
CA TYR A 266 -16.12 20.07 11.98
C TYR A 266 -16.71 19.51 10.70
N GLU A 267 -16.40 20.14 9.56
CA GLU A 267 -16.81 19.79 8.21
C GLU A 267 -15.68 20.09 7.23
N LEU A 268 -15.74 19.46 6.05
CA LEU A 268 -14.79 19.74 4.97
C LEU A 268 -15.28 20.87 4.06
N GLY A 269 -14.35 21.61 3.48
CA GLY A 269 -14.58 22.63 2.47
C GLY A 269 -14.86 22.08 1.07
N HIS A 270 -15.11 20.79 0.94
CA HIS A 270 -15.41 20.16 -0.36
C HIS A 270 -16.53 19.11 -0.27
N GLY A 271 -17.14 18.83 -1.42
CA GLY A 271 -18.07 17.72 -1.63
C GLY A 271 -17.55 16.72 -2.67
N PRO A 272 -18.06 15.47 -2.70
CA PRO A 272 -18.84 14.82 -1.65
C PRO A 272 -18.00 14.60 -0.39
N GLY A 273 -18.67 14.23 0.71
CA GLY A 273 -17.96 13.97 1.97
C GLY A 273 -17.90 15.17 2.92
N LYS A 274 -18.57 16.28 2.62
CA LYS A 274 -18.57 17.53 3.40
C LYS A 274 -18.71 17.28 4.91
N HIS A 275 -19.60 16.40 5.33
CA HIS A 275 -19.89 16.10 6.74
C HIS A 275 -18.88 15.12 7.39
N CYS A 276 -17.64 15.14 6.94
CA CYS A 276 -16.56 14.48 7.65
C CYS A 276 -16.06 15.37 8.78
N SER A 277 -15.84 14.80 9.94
CA SER A 277 -15.26 15.50 11.11
C SER A 277 -14.01 14.79 11.62
N LEU A 278 -13.16 15.52 12.34
CA LEU A 278 -11.97 14.97 13.01
C LEU A 278 -11.90 15.50 14.44
N THR A 279 -11.91 14.59 15.39
CA THR A 279 -11.80 14.86 16.82
C THR A 279 -10.70 13.99 17.41
N TYR A 280 -10.09 14.40 18.49
CA TYR A 280 -9.14 13.61 19.26
C TYR A 280 -9.67 13.42 20.68
N PHE A 281 -9.82 12.16 21.07
CA PHE A 281 -9.97 11.79 22.48
C PHE A 281 -8.59 11.38 23.00
N GLU A 282 -8.01 12.22 23.88
CA GLU A 282 -6.60 12.13 24.22
C GLU A 282 -5.74 12.18 22.92
N ASN A 283 -5.11 11.05 22.58
CA ASN A 283 -4.32 10.92 21.35
C ASN A 283 -4.97 10.02 20.29
N ILE A 284 -6.17 9.51 20.55
CA ILE A 284 -6.89 8.64 19.61
C ILE A 284 -7.73 9.48 18.66
N PRO A 285 -7.47 9.47 17.36
CA PRO A 285 -8.28 10.16 16.38
C PRO A 285 -9.65 9.46 16.23
N ILE A 286 -10.68 10.28 16.12
CA ILE A 286 -12.05 9.86 15.83
C ILE A 286 -12.47 10.59 14.56
N ILE A 287 -12.75 9.85 13.49
CA ILE A 287 -13.21 10.41 12.22
C ILE A 287 -14.70 10.14 12.07
N GLY A 288 -15.47 11.23 11.98
CA GLY A 288 -16.87 11.17 11.59
C GLY A 288 -16.99 10.97 10.09
N LEU A 289 -17.73 9.96 9.66
CA LEU A 289 -17.97 9.63 8.26
C LEU A 289 -19.37 10.06 7.83
N PRO A 290 -19.56 10.55 6.61
CA PRO A 290 -20.89 10.78 6.05
C PRO A 290 -21.72 9.49 6.04
N GLY A 291 -23.02 9.57 6.39
CA GLY A 291 -23.94 8.44 6.31
C GLY A 291 -24.09 7.86 4.89
N PRO A 292 -24.26 8.71 3.84
CA PRO A 292 -24.36 8.21 2.46
C PRO A 292 -23.10 7.46 2.02
N PRO A 293 -23.21 6.22 1.49
CA PRO A 293 -22.06 5.38 1.13
C PRO A 293 -21.05 6.02 0.17
N ASN A 294 -21.50 6.85 -0.78
CA ASN A 294 -20.58 7.54 -1.70
C ASN A 294 -19.67 8.54 -0.98
N GLY A 295 -20.22 9.24 0.02
CA GLY A 295 -19.44 10.14 0.86
C GLY A 295 -18.49 9.37 1.79
N ALA A 296 -18.96 8.28 2.38
CA ALA A 296 -18.15 7.38 3.22
C ALA A 296 -17.00 6.76 2.41
N ASP A 297 -17.26 6.28 1.18
CA ASP A 297 -16.24 5.75 0.24
C ASP A 297 -15.16 6.79 -0.05
N LEU A 298 -15.55 8.03 -0.40
CA LEU A 298 -14.59 9.09 -0.70
C LEU A 298 -13.72 9.43 0.52
N VAL A 299 -14.35 9.65 1.68
CA VAL A 299 -13.64 9.98 2.93
C VAL A 299 -12.70 8.84 3.32
N THR A 300 -13.13 7.60 3.15
CA THR A 300 -12.31 6.42 3.44
C THR A 300 -11.09 6.34 2.53
N THR A 301 -11.30 6.48 1.23
CA THR A 301 -10.21 6.36 0.24
C THR A 301 -9.23 7.53 0.27
N LEU A 302 -9.64 8.71 0.75
CA LEU A 302 -8.77 9.88 0.87
C LEU A 302 -8.17 10.03 2.27
N TYR A 303 -8.98 9.98 3.31
CA TYR A 303 -8.53 10.40 4.66
C TYR A 303 -8.28 9.22 5.60
N VAL A 304 -9.16 8.21 5.64
CA VAL A 304 -8.92 7.03 6.47
C VAL A 304 -7.68 6.28 5.96
N LYS A 305 -7.56 6.08 4.66
CA LYS A 305 -6.35 5.49 4.04
C LYS A 305 -5.09 6.21 4.47
N ASN A 306 -5.07 7.54 4.36
CA ASN A 306 -3.90 8.34 4.71
C ASN A 306 -3.63 8.38 6.21
N THR A 307 -4.66 8.37 7.05
CA THR A 307 -4.51 8.20 8.49
C THR A 307 -3.81 6.88 8.82
N LEU A 308 -4.24 5.78 8.22
CA LEU A 308 -3.64 4.46 8.40
C LEU A 308 -2.20 4.38 7.82
N SER A 309 -1.95 5.03 6.70
CA SER A 309 -0.60 5.16 6.15
C SER A 309 0.34 5.86 7.13
N LEU A 310 -0.06 7.00 7.67
CA LEU A 310 0.73 7.75 8.65
C LEU A 310 0.96 6.95 9.94
N MET A 311 -0.06 6.24 10.44
CA MET A 311 0.07 5.34 11.59
C MET A 311 1.08 4.21 11.34
N GLN A 312 1.27 3.81 10.10
CA GLN A 312 2.21 2.78 9.68
C GLN A 312 3.54 3.37 9.17
N MET A 313 3.88 4.62 9.52
CA MET A 313 5.10 5.32 9.10
C MET A 313 5.21 5.50 7.58
N GLN A 314 4.10 5.40 6.84
CA GLN A 314 4.09 5.64 5.39
C GLN A 314 3.70 7.10 5.09
N PRO A 315 4.21 7.67 4.00
CA PRO A 315 3.83 9.00 3.59
C PRO A 315 2.36 9.07 3.16
N VAL A 316 1.82 10.29 3.13
CA VAL A 316 0.53 10.56 2.51
C VAL A 316 0.55 10.09 1.05
N GLN A 317 -0.44 9.32 0.67
CA GLN A 317 -0.60 8.75 -0.68
C GLN A 317 -1.72 9.47 -1.41
N LEU A 318 -1.37 10.15 -2.49
CA LEU A 318 -2.36 10.70 -3.40
C LEU A 318 -2.71 9.66 -4.49
N PRO A 319 -3.92 9.70 -5.04
CA PRO A 319 -4.27 8.87 -6.19
C PRO A 319 -3.31 9.11 -7.36
N TYR A 320 -3.08 8.08 -8.18
CA TYR A 320 -2.35 8.25 -9.43
C TYR A 320 -3.12 9.20 -10.35
N THR A 321 -2.43 10.18 -10.91
CA THR A 321 -3.02 11.16 -11.82
C THR A 321 -2.61 10.93 -13.27
N LEU A 322 -3.51 11.25 -14.18
CA LEU A 322 -3.32 11.20 -15.62
C LEU A 322 -3.80 12.52 -16.23
N GLU A 323 -3.01 13.10 -17.13
CA GLU A 323 -3.46 14.24 -17.93
C GLU A 323 -4.43 13.79 -19.02
N ALA A 324 -5.61 14.43 -19.10
CA ALA A 324 -6.63 14.12 -20.08
C ALA A 324 -7.33 15.39 -20.58
N ILE A 325 -7.78 15.34 -21.82
CA ILE A 325 -8.50 16.45 -22.49
C ILE A 325 -9.97 16.36 -22.11
N PHE A 326 -10.52 17.44 -21.54
CA PHE A 326 -11.91 17.50 -21.13
C PHE A 326 -12.84 17.59 -22.35
N THR A 327 -13.88 16.77 -22.38
CA THR A 327 -14.79 16.71 -23.55
C THR A 327 -16.02 17.62 -23.45
N ASN A 328 -16.36 18.05 -22.24
CA ASN A 328 -17.59 18.79 -21.94
C ASN A 328 -17.31 19.95 -21.00
N ASP A 329 -18.16 20.99 -21.07
CA ASP A 329 -18.14 22.03 -20.04
C ASP A 329 -18.65 21.49 -18.70
N THR A 330 -18.06 21.93 -17.58
CA THR A 330 -18.57 21.64 -16.23
C THR A 330 -19.36 22.82 -15.67
N ASN A 331 -20.19 22.54 -14.68
CA ASN A 331 -20.80 23.57 -13.86
C ASN A 331 -19.80 24.14 -12.84
N MET A 332 -20.04 25.37 -12.41
CA MET A 332 -19.37 25.95 -11.25
C MET A 332 -20.03 25.46 -9.95
N TYR A 333 -19.23 25.09 -8.98
CA TYR A 333 -19.69 24.67 -7.66
C TYR A 333 -19.51 25.78 -6.63
N GLY A 334 -20.39 25.81 -5.63
CA GLY A 334 -20.32 26.76 -4.50
C GLY A 334 -19.25 26.42 -3.46
N LEU A 335 -18.62 25.26 -3.57
CA LEU A 335 -17.51 24.74 -2.75
C LEU A 335 -16.59 23.94 -3.66
N ASP A 336 -15.40 23.57 -3.17
CA ASP A 336 -14.55 22.63 -3.88
C ASP A 336 -15.29 21.30 -4.07
N PHE A 337 -15.07 20.63 -5.20
CA PHE A 337 -15.81 19.42 -5.50
C PHE A 337 -14.90 18.34 -6.12
N ILE A 338 -15.13 17.09 -5.74
CA ILE A 338 -14.49 15.91 -6.33
C ILE A 338 -15.58 15.16 -7.09
N ASP A 339 -15.55 15.27 -8.41
CA ASP A 339 -16.59 14.72 -9.25
C ASP A 339 -16.14 13.46 -9.98
N TYR A 340 -17.10 12.65 -10.37
CA TYR A 340 -16.85 11.42 -11.11
C TYR A 340 -16.54 11.71 -12.57
N ALA A 341 -15.59 10.94 -13.10
CA ALA A 341 -15.16 11.06 -14.48
C ALA A 341 -14.99 9.70 -15.15
N TYR A 342 -15.09 9.69 -16.45
CA TYR A 342 -14.74 8.55 -17.29
C TYR A 342 -13.64 8.96 -18.25
N VAL A 343 -12.48 8.31 -18.11
CA VAL A 343 -11.31 8.48 -18.96
C VAL A 343 -11.32 7.40 -20.04
N PHE A 344 -11.08 7.81 -21.28
CA PHE A 344 -10.99 6.92 -22.43
C PHE A 344 -9.87 7.39 -23.38
N ILE A 345 -9.45 6.51 -24.29
CA ILE A 345 -8.48 6.84 -25.33
C ILE A 345 -9.22 7.12 -26.63
N LYS A 346 -8.80 8.17 -27.32
CA LYS A 346 -9.24 8.46 -28.69
C LYS A 346 -8.05 8.97 -29.50
N LYS A 347 -7.76 8.31 -30.63
CA LYS A 347 -6.61 8.63 -31.51
C LYS A 347 -5.28 8.73 -30.74
N GLY A 348 -5.07 7.83 -29.78
CA GLY A 348 -3.84 7.76 -28.98
C GLY A 348 -3.69 8.84 -27.90
N GLN A 349 -4.71 9.63 -27.64
CA GLN A 349 -4.73 10.63 -26.56
C GLN A 349 -5.80 10.29 -25.51
N TYR A 350 -5.56 10.72 -24.27
CA TYR A 350 -6.52 10.55 -23.20
C TYR A 350 -7.53 11.67 -23.18
N TYR A 351 -8.78 11.30 -23.14
CA TYR A 351 -9.93 12.19 -23.00
C TYR A 351 -10.67 11.88 -21.72
N VAL A 352 -11.34 12.86 -21.16
CA VAL A 352 -12.17 12.71 -19.96
C VAL A 352 -13.51 13.39 -20.15
N ARG A 353 -14.57 12.70 -19.74
CA ARG A 353 -15.91 13.27 -19.63
C ARG A 353 -16.42 13.18 -18.18
N PRO A 354 -17.14 14.21 -17.70
CA PRO A 354 -17.79 14.14 -16.39
C PRO A 354 -18.90 13.10 -16.41
N VAL A 355 -19.10 12.42 -15.28
CA VAL A 355 -20.19 11.47 -15.08
C VAL A 355 -21.23 12.08 -14.15
N ALA A 356 -22.36 12.52 -14.70
CA ALA A 356 -23.44 13.09 -13.90
C ALA A 356 -23.98 12.04 -12.89
N MET A 357 -24.02 12.42 -11.63
CA MET A 357 -24.61 11.58 -10.56
C MET A 357 -26.14 11.61 -10.60
N GLN A 358 -26.72 12.72 -11.01
CA GLN A 358 -28.17 12.90 -11.02
C GLN A 358 -28.88 11.94 -11.99
N GLY A 359 -29.88 11.26 -11.49
CA GLY A 359 -30.69 10.32 -12.29
C GLY A 359 -30.06 8.94 -12.49
N LYS A 360 -28.92 8.67 -11.87
CA LYS A 360 -28.24 7.34 -11.91
C LYS A 360 -28.38 6.60 -10.59
N THR A 361 -28.57 5.29 -10.70
CA THR A 361 -28.48 4.38 -9.54
C THR A 361 -27.02 4.23 -9.10
N ARG A 362 -26.80 3.70 -7.90
CA ARG A 362 -25.44 3.39 -7.41
C ARG A 362 -24.71 2.40 -8.31
N ALA A 363 -25.40 1.40 -8.83
CA ALA A 363 -24.82 0.41 -9.73
C ALA A 363 -24.39 1.04 -11.05
N GLU A 364 -25.22 1.91 -11.62
CA GLU A 364 -24.88 2.66 -12.84
C GLU A 364 -23.67 3.58 -12.61
N LEU A 365 -23.62 4.29 -11.49
CA LEU A 365 -22.46 5.13 -11.15
C LEU A 365 -21.19 4.30 -10.96
N TYR A 366 -21.30 3.14 -10.30
CA TYR A 366 -20.13 2.25 -10.08
C TYR A 366 -19.47 1.83 -11.38
N HIS A 367 -20.28 1.56 -12.42
CA HIS A 367 -19.79 1.16 -13.75
C HIS A 367 -19.47 2.32 -14.68
N ALA A 368 -20.05 3.50 -14.42
CA ALA A 368 -19.94 4.64 -15.33
C ALA A 368 -18.64 5.44 -15.18
N HIS A 369 -17.87 5.27 -14.09
CA HIS A 369 -16.66 6.04 -13.85
C HIS A 369 -15.45 5.18 -13.54
N ASN A 370 -14.29 5.59 -14.04
CA ASN A 370 -12.98 4.99 -13.77
C ASN A 370 -11.98 6.00 -13.20
N ALA A 371 -12.39 7.26 -13.04
CA ALA A 371 -11.58 8.35 -12.53
C ALA A 371 -12.42 9.36 -11.73
N ARG A 372 -11.75 10.28 -11.09
CA ARG A 372 -12.30 11.46 -10.43
C ARG A 372 -11.49 12.69 -10.84
N PHE A 373 -12.08 13.88 -10.76
CA PHE A 373 -11.34 15.13 -10.90
C PHE A 373 -11.72 16.11 -9.80
N TYR A 374 -10.74 16.94 -9.42
CA TYR A 374 -10.92 17.96 -8.41
C TYR A 374 -11.17 19.32 -9.08
N ILE A 375 -12.26 19.96 -8.73
CA ILE A 375 -12.62 21.28 -9.22
C ILE A 375 -12.71 22.25 -8.03
N LYS A 376 -12.04 23.40 -8.14
CA LYS A 376 -12.06 24.42 -7.10
C LYS A 376 -13.38 25.19 -7.11
N LYS A 377 -13.73 25.71 -5.95
CA LYS A 377 -14.87 26.61 -5.78
C LYS A 377 -14.87 27.73 -6.83
N GLN A 378 -16.04 27.99 -7.40
CA GLN A 378 -16.25 29.05 -8.41
C GLN A 378 -15.35 28.92 -9.66
N THR A 379 -14.84 27.72 -9.95
CA THR A 379 -14.18 27.41 -11.22
C THR A 379 -15.03 26.45 -12.05
N ALA A 380 -14.78 26.41 -13.36
CA ALA A 380 -15.38 25.46 -14.28
C ALA A 380 -14.32 25.06 -15.31
N PHE A 381 -14.35 23.84 -15.77
CA PHE A 381 -13.57 23.38 -16.92
C PHE A 381 -14.37 23.51 -18.20
N LYS A 382 -13.68 23.75 -19.30
CA LYS A 382 -14.23 23.85 -20.64
C LYS A 382 -13.83 22.66 -21.50
N ALA A 383 -14.65 22.31 -22.48
CA ALA A 383 -14.23 21.37 -23.50
C ALA A 383 -12.93 21.82 -24.16
N GLY A 384 -11.95 20.92 -24.22
CA GLY A 384 -10.59 21.19 -24.70
C GLY A 384 -9.56 21.52 -23.63
N ASP A 385 -9.96 21.79 -22.39
CA ASP A 385 -9.01 21.97 -21.30
C ASP A 385 -8.25 20.67 -20.99
N VAL A 386 -6.97 20.79 -20.71
CA VAL A 386 -6.15 19.67 -20.23
C VAL A 386 -6.13 19.71 -18.70
N ILE A 387 -6.59 18.64 -18.08
CA ILE A 387 -6.67 18.53 -16.62
C ILE A 387 -6.00 17.27 -16.11
N ASN A 388 -5.57 17.29 -14.86
CA ASN A 388 -5.17 16.10 -14.13
C ASN A 388 -6.40 15.40 -13.54
N VAL A 389 -6.62 14.15 -13.92
CA VAL A 389 -7.66 13.30 -13.36
C VAL A 389 -7.05 12.25 -12.46
N GLU A 390 -7.70 11.95 -11.34
CA GLU A 390 -7.31 10.93 -10.38
C GLU A 390 -7.90 9.59 -10.79
N MET A 391 -7.04 8.65 -11.15
CA MET A 391 -7.47 7.33 -11.61
C MET A 391 -7.97 6.48 -10.42
N ARG A 392 -9.14 5.89 -10.59
CA ARG A 392 -9.70 4.89 -9.66
C ARG A 392 -9.30 3.48 -10.03
N LEU A 393 -9.16 3.21 -11.32
CA LEU A 393 -8.71 1.94 -11.87
C LEU A 393 -7.34 2.11 -12.53
N PRO A 394 -6.52 1.05 -12.60
CA PRO A 394 -5.28 1.06 -13.37
C PRO A 394 -5.53 1.47 -14.83
N LYS A 395 -4.52 2.11 -15.43
CA LYS A 395 -4.63 2.63 -16.82
C LYS A 395 -4.92 1.56 -17.87
N GLU A 396 -4.58 0.31 -17.59
CA GLU A 396 -4.84 -0.86 -18.44
C GLU A 396 -6.35 -1.13 -18.64
N TYR A 397 -7.20 -0.57 -17.79
CA TYR A 397 -8.67 -0.64 -17.91
C TYR A 397 -9.28 0.54 -18.68
N ILE A 398 -8.45 1.47 -19.20
CA ILE A 398 -8.93 2.55 -20.04
C ILE A 398 -9.20 1.98 -21.43
N THR A 399 -10.42 2.13 -21.92
CA THR A 399 -10.85 1.63 -23.23
C THR A 399 -10.60 2.66 -24.33
N GLU A 400 -10.40 2.18 -25.56
CA GLU A 400 -10.38 3.02 -26.74
C GLU A 400 -11.82 3.26 -27.24
N GLU A 401 -12.15 4.52 -27.52
CA GLU A 401 -13.43 4.92 -28.13
C GLU A 401 -13.17 5.45 -29.54
N GLU A 402 -14.08 5.16 -30.49
CA GLU A 402 -13.99 5.58 -31.90
C GLU A 402 -14.14 7.10 -32.11
#